data_1c930d1301b8611ec35c711bb6eba455
#
_entry.id   1c930d1301b8611ec35c711bb6eba455
#
_cell.length_a   1.000
_cell.length_b   1.000
_cell.length_c   1.000
_cell.angle_alpha   90.00
_cell.angle_beta   90.00
_cell.angle_gamma   90.00
#
_symmetry.space_group_name_H-M   'P 1'
#
loop_
_entity.id
_entity.type
_entity.pdbx_description
1 polymer ?
#
loop_
_entity_poly.entity_id
_entity_poly.type
_entity_poly.pdbx_seq_one_letter_code
_entity_poly.pdbx_strand_id
1 'polypeptide(L)'
;MAYTKKFQQLADIAMREVASVPPEQVNNLLAQGAVALDIRDKEEHDADHMVGSLHISRGKLEMNVEGVIPDFNTVILCYCNANNRGALSANTLRQMGYTNAKYIAGGLKGYRSLS
;
A
#
# COMPACT_ATOMS: atom_id res chain seq x y z
N MET A 1 -15.63 -13.33 -2.56
CA MET A 1 -15.22 -13.74 -3.90
C MET A 1 -13.78 -14.27 -3.85
N ALA A 2 -13.55 -15.41 -4.45
CA ALA A 2 -12.19 -15.98 -4.51
C ALA A 2 -11.37 -15.29 -5.61
N TYR A 3 -10.10 -15.04 -5.34
CA TYR A 3 -9.18 -14.53 -6.34
C TYR A 3 -8.82 -15.64 -7.32
N THR A 4 -8.51 -15.26 -8.57
CA THR A 4 -8.01 -16.24 -9.54
C THR A 4 -6.62 -16.72 -9.12
N LYS A 5 -6.27 -17.94 -9.56
CA LYS A 5 -5.01 -18.57 -9.17
C LYS A 5 -3.79 -17.76 -9.60
N LYS A 6 -3.78 -17.26 -10.83
CA LYS A 6 -2.64 -16.50 -11.35
C LYS A 6 -2.48 -15.16 -10.65
N PHE A 7 -3.59 -14.48 -10.38
CA PHE A 7 -3.54 -13.23 -9.63
C PHE A 7 -2.96 -13.47 -8.22
N GLN A 8 -3.45 -14.50 -7.53
CA GLN A 8 -2.96 -14.80 -6.18
C GLN A 8 -1.48 -15.19 -6.19
N GLN A 9 -1.01 -15.90 -7.22
CA GLN A 9 0.40 -16.24 -7.34
C GLN A 9 1.27 -14.98 -7.47
N LEU A 10 0.85 -14.00 -8.28
CA LEU A 10 1.57 -12.73 -8.39
C LEU A 10 1.62 -11.99 -7.05
N ALA A 11 0.49 -11.95 -6.35
CA ALA A 11 0.43 -11.30 -5.05
C ALA A 11 1.31 -12.02 -4.01
N ASP A 12 1.32 -13.35 -4.03
CA ASP A 12 2.16 -14.13 -3.12
C ASP A 12 3.65 -13.85 -3.35
N ILE A 13 4.07 -13.74 -4.61
CA ILE A 13 5.45 -13.39 -4.94
C ILE A 13 5.77 -11.99 -4.39
N ALA A 14 4.89 -11.02 -4.61
CA ALA A 14 5.08 -9.67 -4.10
C ALA A 14 5.20 -9.67 -2.57
N MET A 15 4.36 -10.44 -1.88
CA MET A 15 4.39 -10.50 -0.42
C MET A 15 5.70 -11.10 0.12
N ARG A 16 6.38 -11.94 -0.68
CA ARG A 16 7.71 -12.46 -0.29
C ARG A 16 8.82 -11.44 -0.56
N GLU A 17 8.63 -10.54 -1.52
CA GLU A 17 9.67 -9.59 -1.94
C GLU A 17 9.69 -8.31 -1.10
N VAL A 18 8.57 -7.93 -0.50
CA VAL A 18 8.45 -6.66 0.23
C VAL A 18 8.08 -6.91 1.69
N ALA A 19 8.47 -5.98 2.55
CA ALA A 19 8.13 -6.04 3.95
C ALA A 19 6.67 -5.62 4.18
N SER A 20 6.03 -6.26 5.16
CA SER A 20 4.73 -5.83 5.66
C SER A 20 4.91 -5.06 6.95
N VAL A 21 3.92 -4.23 7.27
CA VAL A 21 3.85 -3.49 8.53
C VAL A 21 2.59 -3.96 9.27
N PRO A 22 2.73 -4.47 10.50
CA PRO A 22 1.56 -4.81 11.30
C PRO A 22 0.70 -3.57 11.56
N PRO A 23 -0.62 -3.70 11.59
CA PRO A 23 -1.49 -2.54 11.82
C PRO A 23 -1.12 -1.72 13.06
N GLU A 24 -0.65 -2.38 14.13
CA GLU A 24 -0.31 -1.73 15.39
C GLU A 24 0.86 -0.76 15.26
N GLN A 25 1.69 -0.90 14.24
CA GLN A 25 2.87 -0.04 14.02
C GLN A 25 2.58 1.13 13.07
N VAL A 26 1.44 1.12 12.38
CA VAL A 26 1.16 2.10 11.33
C VAL A 26 1.17 3.53 11.87
N ASN A 27 0.45 3.79 12.96
CA ASN A 27 0.35 5.14 13.51
C ASN A 27 1.70 5.68 13.97
N ASN A 28 2.56 4.83 14.54
CA ASN A 28 3.91 5.25 14.93
C ASN A 28 4.74 5.65 13.70
N LEU A 29 4.67 4.87 12.63
CA LEU A 29 5.41 5.18 11.41
C LEU A 29 4.89 6.46 10.77
N LEU A 30 3.58 6.68 10.74
CA LEU A 30 3.01 7.92 10.23
C LEU A 30 3.48 9.12 11.03
N ALA A 31 3.55 8.99 12.36
CA ALA A 31 4.06 10.04 13.23
C ALA A 31 5.55 10.35 12.97
N GLN A 32 6.29 9.39 12.43
CA GLN A 32 7.71 9.55 12.09
C GLN A 32 7.93 10.03 10.65
N GLY A 33 6.86 10.34 9.92
CA GLY A 33 6.96 10.87 8.57
C GLY A 33 6.63 9.90 7.44
N ALA A 34 6.22 8.67 7.74
CA ALA A 34 5.76 7.76 6.70
C ALA A 34 4.48 8.27 6.06
N VAL A 35 4.25 7.87 4.82
CA VAL A 35 3.09 8.26 4.03
C VAL A 35 2.24 7.01 3.77
N ALA A 36 0.96 7.07 4.15
CA ALA A 36 0.01 6.02 3.78
C ALA A 36 -0.50 6.29 2.36
N LEU A 37 -0.47 5.27 1.53
CA LEU A 37 -0.86 5.37 0.12
C LEU A 37 -1.94 4.35 -0.19
N ASP A 38 -3.14 4.84 -0.41
CA ASP A 38 -4.27 4.02 -0.83
C ASP A 38 -4.15 3.76 -2.33
N ILE A 39 -4.01 2.49 -2.71
CA ILE A 39 -3.86 2.11 -4.11
C ILE A 39 -5.10 1.44 -4.68
N ARG A 40 -6.21 1.52 -3.96
CA ARG A 40 -7.49 1.00 -4.42
C ARG A 40 -8.10 1.91 -5.49
N ASP A 41 -9.23 1.50 -6.03
CA ASP A 41 -9.97 2.33 -6.98
C ASP A 41 -10.52 3.59 -6.31
N LYS A 42 -10.77 4.62 -7.10
CA LYS A 42 -11.23 5.91 -6.59
C LYS A 42 -12.51 5.78 -5.78
N GLU A 43 -13.45 4.95 -6.22
CA GLU A 43 -14.72 4.75 -5.53
C GLU A 43 -14.52 4.15 -4.14
N GLU A 44 -13.58 3.24 -4.00
CA GLU A 44 -13.25 2.65 -2.70
C GLU A 44 -12.64 3.71 -1.77
N HIS A 45 -11.72 4.50 -2.29
CA HIS A 45 -11.08 5.57 -1.51
C HIS A 45 -12.11 6.61 -1.06
N ASP A 46 -12.98 7.03 -1.95
CA ASP A 46 -14.00 8.04 -1.64
C ASP A 46 -14.99 7.55 -0.60
N ALA A 47 -15.29 6.24 -0.59
CA ALA A 47 -16.22 5.65 0.38
C ALA A 47 -15.62 5.59 1.79
N ASP A 48 -14.35 5.23 1.91
CA ASP A 48 -13.65 5.17 3.20
C ASP A 48 -12.15 5.04 2.94
N HIS A 49 -11.33 5.77 3.68
CA HIS A 49 -9.89 5.67 3.61
C HIS A 49 -9.26 6.12 4.93
N MET A 50 -7.99 5.79 5.13
CA MET A 50 -7.26 6.24 6.31
C MET A 50 -7.10 7.76 6.28
N VAL A 51 -7.37 8.43 7.40
CA VAL A 51 -7.21 9.88 7.51
C VAL A 51 -5.79 10.29 7.12
N GLY A 52 -5.70 11.25 6.19
CA GLY A 52 -4.41 11.75 5.73
C GLY A 52 -3.72 10.89 4.67
N SER A 53 -4.30 9.76 4.27
CA SER A 53 -3.68 8.97 3.23
C SER A 53 -3.79 9.65 1.86
N LEU A 54 -2.75 9.48 1.06
CA LEU A 54 -2.77 9.86 -0.34
C LEU A 54 -3.47 8.76 -1.14
N HIS A 55 -3.91 9.09 -2.34
CA HIS A 55 -4.56 8.13 -3.22
C HIS A 55 -3.94 8.14 -4.61
N ILE A 56 -3.51 6.98 -5.06
CA ILE A 56 -3.16 6.73 -6.47
C ILE A 56 -3.65 5.33 -6.81
N SER A 57 -4.64 5.23 -7.70
CA SER A 57 -5.12 3.92 -8.15
C SER A 57 -3.97 3.11 -8.74
N ARG A 58 -3.94 1.81 -8.46
CA ARG A 58 -2.81 0.96 -8.84
C ARG A 58 -2.46 1.06 -10.33
N GLY A 59 -3.46 1.17 -11.21
CA GLY A 59 -3.23 1.31 -12.65
C GLY A 59 -2.58 2.62 -13.07
N LYS A 60 -2.51 3.62 -12.19
CA LYS A 60 -1.90 4.93 -12.45
C LYS A 60 -0.66 5.16 -11.58
N LEU A 61 -0.22 4.14 -10.83
CA LEU A 61 0.82 4.30 -9.83
C LEU A 61 2.15 4.74 -10.44
N GLU A 62 2.64 3.99 -11.41
CA GLU A 62 3.97 4.25 -11.99
C GLU A 62 4.06 5.61 -12.66
N MET A 63 2.97 6.06 -13.31
CA MET A 63 2.97 7.35 -14.01
C MET A 63 2.93 8.54 -13.07
N ASN A 64 2.37 8.38 -11.88
CA ASN A 64 2.04 9.53 -11.04
C ASN A 64 2.81 9.64 -9.74
N VAL A 65 3.42 8.54 -9.27
CA VAL A 65 3.98 8.50 -7.92
C VAL A 65 5.13 9.52 -7.74
N GLU A 66 5.98 9.69 -8.75
CA GLU A 66 7.10 10.62 -8.62
C GLU A 66 6.65 12.07 -8.44
N GLY A 67 5.53 12.45 -9.06
CA GLY A 67 4.97 13.78 -8.88
C GLY A 67 4.31 13.98 -7.52
N VAL A 68 3.82 12.90 -6.92
CA VAL A 68 3.10 12.94 -5.63
C VAL A 68 4.05 12.74 -4.46
N ILE A 69 5.01 11.82 -4.60
CA ILE A 69 6.01 11.50 -3.57
C ILE A 69 7.39 11.55 -4.24
N PRO A 70 7.97 12.75 -4.40
CA PRO A 70 9.22 12.88 -5.15
C PRO A 70 10.46 12.35 -4.43
N ASP A 71 10.43 12.19 -3.11
CA ASP A 71 11.57 11.68 -2.35
C ASP A 71 11.56 10.15 -2.34
N PHE A 72 12.51 9.52 -3.03
CA PHE A 72 12.62 8.06 -3.08
C PHE A 72 12.97 7.41 -1.75
N ASN A 73 13.39 8.18 -0.76
CA ASN A 73 13.67 7.65 0.59
C ASN A 73 12.43 7.62 1.49
N THR A 74 11.31 8.16 1.02
CA THR A 74 10.07 8.17 1.80
C THR A 74 9.65 6.74 2.17
N VAL A 75 9.28 6.53 3.44
CA VAL A 75 8.63 5.30 3.87
C VAL A 75 7.19 5.35 3.40
N ILE A 76 6.83 4.49 2.47
CA ILE A 76 5.49 4.46 1.88
C ILE A 76 4.79 3.20 2.38
N LEU A 77 3.60 3.38 2.96
CA LEU A 77 2.78 2.29 3.45
C LEU A 77 1.60 2.12 2.50
N CYS A 78 1.77 1.21 1.53
CA CYS A 78 0.72 0.91 0.56
C CYS A 78 -0.37 0.08 1.22
N TYR A 79 -1.64 0.37 0.92
CA TYR A 79 -2.71 -0.47 1.44
C TYR A 79 -3.85 -0.63 0.44
N CYS A 80 -4.48 -1.78 0.52
CA CYS A 80 -5.77 -2.08 -0.09
C CYS A 80 -6.72 -2.53 1.03
N ASN A 81 -7.74 -3.32 0.71
CA ASN A 81 -8.64 -3.80 1.77
C ASN A 81 -8.01 -4.92 2.61
N ALA A 82 -7.16 -5.73 2.00
CA ALA A 82 -6.44 -6.82 2.67
C ALA A 82 -4.95 -6.74 2.31
N ASN A 83 -4.40 -7.67 1.53
CA ASN A 83 -2.96 -7.73 1.29
C ASN A 83 -2.55 -7.57 -0.17
N ASN A 84 -3.31 -8.13 -1.11
CA ASN A 84 -2.81 -8.41 -2.45
C ASN A 84 -2.40 -7.17 -3.24
N ARG A 85 -3.31 -6.21 -3.41
CA ARG A 85 -3.03 -5.01 -4.20
C ARG A 85 -1.98 -4.14 -3.53
N GLY A 86 -1.99 -4.08 -2.19
CA GLY A 86 -1.00 -3.33 -1.42
C GLY A 86 0.40 -3.89 -1.61
N ALA A 87 0.55 -5.20 -1.50
CA ALA A 87 1.84 -5.87 -1.70
C ALA A 87 2.34 -5.71 -3.13
N LEU A 88 1.46 -5.89 -4.13
CA LEU A 88 1.82 -5.69 -5.53
C LEU A 88 2.30 -4.27 -5.79
N SER A 89 1.63 -3.28 -5.21
CA SER A 89 2.01 -1.87 -5.37
C SER A 89 3.33 -1.55 -4.69
N ALA A 90 3.54 -2.04 -3.47
CA ALA A 90 4.81 -1.84 -2.77
C ALA A 90 5.98 -2.47 -3.54
N ASN A 91 5.78 -3.65 -4.13
CA ASN A 91 6.80 -4.29 -4.94
C ASN A 91 7.11 -3.48 -6.20
N THR A 92 6.10 -2.96 -6.89
CA THR A 92 6.28 -2.06 -8.03
C THR A 92 7.09 -0.82 -7.64
N LEU A 93 6.74 -0.19 -6.52
CA LEU A 93 7.47 0.99 -6.05
C LEU A 93 8.93 0.69 -5.75
N ARG A 94 9.22 -0.46 -5.15
CA ARG A 94 10.61 -0.87 -4.91
C ARG A 94 11.38 -1.02 -6.21
N GLN A 95 10.76 -1.57 -7.23
CA GLN A 95 11.38 -1.70 -8.56
C GLN A 95 11.68 -0.33 -9.17
N MET A 96 10.93 0.71 -8.81
CA MET A 96 11.15 2.09 -9.27
C MET A 96 12.20 2.83 -8.45
N GLY A 97 12.69 2.26 -7.35
CA GLY A 97 13.70 2.89 -6.51
C GLY A 97 13.21 3.36 -5.15
N TYR A 98 11.93 3.20 -4.83
CA TYR A 98 11.40 3.49 -3.49
C TYR A 98 11.73 2.32 -2.57
N THR A 99 12.93 2.31 -2.03
CA THR A 99 13.45 1.16 -1.27
C THR A 99 12.76 0.97 0.07
N ASN A 100 12.07 1.99 0.57
CA ASN A 100 11.34 1.93 1.84
C ASN A 100 9.82 1.73 1.65
N ALA A 101 9.39 1.33 0.46
CA ALA A 101 7.99 0.98 0.24
C ALA A 101 7.65 -0.35 0.91
N LYS A 102 6.54 -0.35 1.63
CA LYS A 102 6.03 -1.50 2.38
C LYS A 102 4.52 -1.57 2.17
N TYR A 103 3.90 -2.67 2.61
CA TYR A 103 2.44 -2.73 2.61
C TYR A 103 1.92 -2.97 4.02
N ILE A 104 0.70 -2.49 4.29
CA ILE A 104 0.06 -2.68 5.59
C ILE A 104 -0.56 -4.08 5.60
N ALA A 105 -0.12 -4.93 6.52
CA ALA A 105 -0.66 -6.28 6.67
C ALA A 105 -2.15 -6.19 7.01
N GLY A 106 -2.98 -6.90 6.26
CA GLY A 106 -4.43 -6.85 6.42
C GLY A 106 -5.09 -5.60 5.86
N GLY A 107 -4.31 -4.64 5.35
CA GLY A 107 -4.81 -3.44 4.69
C GLY A 107 -5.73 -2.60 5.56
N LEU A 108 -6.72 -1.96 4.93
CA LEU A 108 -7.67 -1.11 5.66
C LEU A 108 -8.48 -1.89 6.68
N LYS A 109 -8.87 -3.14 6.36
CA LYS A 109 -9.59 -4.00 7.31
C LYS A 109 -8.77 -4.25 8.58
N GLY A 110 -7.49 -4.58 8.42
CA GLY A 110 -6.59 -4.81 9.55
C GLY A 110 -6.42 -3.55 10.39
N TYR A 111 -6.23 -2.42 9.74
CA TYR A 111 -6.08 -1.14 10.42
C TYR A 111 -7.36 -0.78 11.21
N ARG A 112 -8.54 -0.96 10.61
CA ARG A 112 -9.82 -0.66 11.27
C ARG A 112 -10.12 -1.59 12.44
N SER A 113 -9.57 -2.80 12.44
CA SER A 113 -9.80 -3.76 13.53
C SER A 113 -9.17 -3.32 14.84
N LEU A 114 -8.29 -2.32 14.84
CA LEU A 114 -7.67 -1.79 16.06
C LEU A 114 -8.56 -0.85 16.85
N SER A 115 -9.64 -0.37 16.25
CA SER A 115 -10.52 0.62 16.91
C SER A 115 -11.68 -0.01 17.63
#